data_054d349ae473d1405aedf945ba6f4252
#
_entry.id   054d349ae473d1405aedf945ba6f4252
#
_cell.length_a   1.000
_cell.length_b   1.000
_cell.length_c   1.000
_cell.angle_alpha   90.00
_cell.angle_beta   90.00
_cell.angle_gamma   90.00
#
_symmetry.space_group_name_H-M   'P 1'
#
loop_
_entity.id
_entity.type
_entity.pdbx_description
1 polymer ?
#
loop_
_entity_poly.entity_id
_entity_poly.type
_entity_poly.pdbx_seq_one_letter_code
_entity_poly.pdbx_strand_id
1 'polypeptide(L)' 'MEPIKDREKVERMFGQGQTTLVDTSSGYKYNMTACCPQDGSFSSLAQTEKTSQGLSRVIFRCPNCSNLFEAKQEDMYIR' A
#
# COMPACT_ATOMS: atom_id res chain seq x y z
N MET A 1 2.06 14.25 3.86
CA MET A 1 0.59 14.09 3.78
C MET A 1 0.16 12.92 4.64
N GLU A 2 -0.95 13.05 5.33
CA GLU A 2 -1.46 11.96 6.15
C GLU A 2 -2.00 10.84 5.27
N PRO A 3 -1.86 9.58 5.71
CA PRO A 3 -2.42 8.45 4.98
C PRO A 3 -3.93 8.54 4.88
N ILE A 4 -4.45 8.22 3.70
CA ILE A 4 -5.89 8.22 3.46
C ILE A 4 -6.32 6.84 2.97
N LYS A 5 -7.57 6.52 3.23
CA LYS A 5 -8.15 5.25 2.78
C LYS A 5 -9.00 5.53 1.55
N ASP A 6 -8.40 5.37 0.38
CA ASP A 6 -9.06 5.59 -0.89
C ASP A 6 -9.16 4.25 -1.62
N ARG A 7 -10.32 3.62 -1.48
CA ARG A 7 -10.56 2.29 -2.02
C ARG A 7 -10.41 2.23 -3.54
N GLU A 8 -10.86 3.25 -4.23
CA GLU A 8 -10.81 3.29 -5.69
C GLU A 8 -9.38 3.36 -6.20
N LYS A 9 -8.55 4.21 -5.61
CA LYS A 9 -7.14 4.33 -6.00
C LYS A 9 -6.37 3.05 -5.66
N VAL A 10 -6.62 2.47 -4.49
CA VAL A 10 -5.97 1.22 -4.08
C VAL A 10 -6.33 0.10 -5.05
N GLU A 11 -7.60 0.00 -5.43
CA GLU A 11 -8.05 -1.02 -6.38
C GLU A 11 -7.36 -0.85 -7.73
N ARG A 12 -7.20 0.39 -8.19
CA ARG A 12 -6.49 0.68 -9.44
C ARG A 12 -5.02 0.26 -9.36
N MET A 13 -4.36 0.55 -8.25
CA MET A 13 -2.97 0.16 -8.04
C MET A 13 -2.81 -1.36 -8.08
N PHE A 14 -3.70 -2.09 -7.43
CA PHE A 14 -3.68 -3.55 -7.46
C PHE A 14 -3.87 -4.09 -8.88
N GLY A 15 -4.84 -3.55 -9.62
CA GLY A 15 -5.11 -4.00 -10.98
C GLY A 15 -3.97 -3.72 -11.95
N GLN A 16 -3.23 -2.65 -11.72
CA GLN A 16 -2.08 -2.29 -12.57
C GLN A 16 -0.78 -2.96 -12.11
N GLY A 17 -0.79 -3.64 -10.99
CA GLY A 17 0.41 -4.26 -10.45
C GLY A 17 1.45 -3.27 -9.98
N GLN A 18 1.03 -2.11 -9.50
CA GLN A 18 1.91 -1.04 -9.06
C GLN A 18 1.66 -0.68 -7.60
N THR A 19 2.71 -0.23 -6.92
CA THR A 19 2.62 0.22 -5.53
C THR A 19 2.61 1.73 -5.42
N THR A 20 2.62 2.43 -6.54
CA THR A 20 2.54 3.89 -6.61
C THR A 20 1.48 4.30 -7.62
N LEU A 21 0.93 5.49 -7.43
CA LEU A 21 -0.07 6.05 -8.34
C LEU A 21 0.16 7.55 -8.46
N VAL A 22 0.26 8.04 -9.71
CA VAL A 22 0.41 9.46 -9.96
C VAL A 22 -0.96 10.05 -10.28
N ASP A 23 -1.34 11.08 -9.53
CA ASP A 23 -2.54 11.85 -9.81
C ASP A 23 -2.23 12.82 -10.96
N THR A 24 -2.86 12.61 -12.11
CA THR A 24 -2.57 13.39 -13.31
C THR A 24 -3.00 14.85 -13.20
N SER A 25 -3.94 15.16 -12.32
CA SER A 25 -4.41 16.54 -12.17
C SER A 25 -3.48 17.39 -11.31
N SER A 26 -2.83 16.80 -10.31
CA SER A 26 -1.93 17.51 -9.39
C SER A 26 -0.47 17.13 -9.57
N GLY A 27 -0.19 16.01 -10.24
CA GLY A 27 1.16 15.46 -10.34
C GLY A 27 1.65 14.79 -9.06
N TYR A 28 0.79 14.65 -8.06
CA TYR A 28 1.18 14.04 -6.80
C TYR A 28 1.32 12.53 -6.94
N LYS A 29 2.40 11.98 -6.37
CA LYS A 29 2.67 10.55 -6.41
C LYS A 29 2.29 9.92 -5.07
N TYR A 30 1.26 9.08 -5.10
CA TYR A 30 0.82 8.32 -3.92
C TYR A 30 1.61 7.03 -3.78
N ASN A 31 1.86 6.63 -2.54
CA ASN A 31 2.52 5.37 -2.22
C ASN A 31 1.62 4.55 -1.31
N MET A 32 1.67 3.22 -1.46
CA MET A 32 0.94 2.32 -0.57
C MET A 32 1.54 2.29 0.82
N THR A 33 0.67 2.20 1.83
CA THR A 33 1.07 1.96 3.21
C THR A 33 -0.03 1.17 3.91
N ALA A 34 0.28 0.63 5.07
CA ALA A 34 -0.68 -0.12 5.87
C ALA A 34 -0.32 -0.02 7.34
N CYS A 35 -1.32 -0.17 8.22
CA CYS A 35 -1.11 -0.13 9.66
C CYS A 35 -0.58 -1.47 10.16
N CYS A 36 0.44 -1.42 11.00
CA CYS A 36 0.94 -2.62 11.68
C CYS A 36 -0.16 -3.18 12.59
N PRO A 37 -0.46 -4.49 12.50
CA PRO A 37 -1.51 -5.07 13.34
C PRO A 37 -1.17 -5.11 14.82
N GLN A 38 0.09 -4.92 15.19
CA GLN A 38 0.51 -4.96 16.59
C GLN A 38 0.50 -3.61 17.26
N ASP A 39 0.97 -2.55 16.58
CA ASP A 39 1.08 -1.23 17.21
C ASP A 39 0.37 -0.10 16.45
N GLY A 40 -0.21 -0.40 15.29
CA GLY A 40 -0.95 0.59 14.51
C GLY A 40 -0.11 1.58 13.73
N SER A 41 1.21 1.43 13.74
CA SER A 41 2.10 2.33 12.99
C SER A 41 1.98 2.11 11.50
N PHE A 42 2.02 3.19 10.71
CA PHE A 42 2.07 3.08 9.28
C PHE A 42 3.43 2.56 8.83
N SER A 43 3.41 1.55 7.98
CA SER A 43 4.56 0.72 7.67
C SER A 43 5.03 0.93 6.25
N SER A 44 6.30 0.65 6.00
CA SER A 44 6.90 0.78 4.68
C SER A 44 6.76 -0.50 3.89
N LEU A 45 6.66 -0.36 2.56
CA LEU A 45 6.60 -1.49 1.66
C LEU A 45 7.89 -2.29 1.74
N ALA A 46 7.77 -3.61 1.96
CA ALA A 46 8.92 -4.50 2.05
C ALA A 46 9.04 -5.38 0.81
N GLN A 47 7.93 -5.96 0.36
CA GLN A 47 7.95 -6.90 -0.75
C GLN A 47 6.59 -6.93 -1.43
N THR A 48 6.59 -7.20 -2.73
CA THR A 48 5.37 -7.42 -3.50
C THR A 48 5.49 -8.65 -4.36
N GLU A 49 4.36 -9.31 -4.60
CA GLU A 49 4.25 -10.38 -5.57
C GLU A 49 3.22 -10.00 -6.60
N LYS A 50 3.53 -10.25 -7.87
CA LYS A 50 2.67 -9.89 -9.00
C LYS A 50 2.27 -11.13 -9.78
N THR A 51 1.08 -11.04 -10.39
CA THR A 51 0.61 -12.03 -11.36
C THR A 51 0.24 -11.30 -12.63
N SER A 52 -0.22 -12.04 -13.63
CA SER A 52 -0.70 -11.44 -14.89
C SER A 52 -1.94 -10.55 -14.66
N GLN A 53 -2.59 -10.67 -13.52
CA GLN A 53 -3.79 -9.91 -13.19
C GLN A 53 -3.52 -8.71 -12.28
N GLY A 54 -2.27 -8.47 -11.91
CA GLY A 54 -1.87 -7.37 -11.06
C GLY A 54 -1.15 -7.82 -9.80
N LEU A 55 -1.27 -7.06 -8.71
CA LEU A 55 -0.67 -7.43 -7.43
C LEU A 55 -1.42 -8.60 -6.80
N SER A 56 -0.70 -9.61 -6.33
CA SER A 56 -1.30 -10.74 -5.60
C SER A 56 -1.04 -10.65 -4.11
N ARG A 57 0.16 -10.18 -3.69
CA ARG A 57 0.50 -10.02 -2.28
C ARG A 57 1.32 -8.76 -2.10
N VAL A 58 1.07 -8.07 -0.98
CA VAL A 58 1.85 -6.88 -0.61
C VAL A 58 2.23 -7.02 0.84
N ILE A 59 3.53 -6.97 1.12
CA ILE A 59 4.08 -7.18 2.46
C ILE A 59 4.74 -5.90 2.92
N PHE A 60 4.44 -5.49 4.14
CA PHE A 60 4.96 -4.28 4.76
C PHE A 60 5.82 -4.61 5.97
N ARG A 61 6.71 -3.69 6.30
CA ARG A 61 7.55 -3.79 7.47
C ARG A 61 7.29 -2.62 8.40
N CYS A 62 6.94 -2.92 9.65
CA CYS A 62 6.72 -1.90 10.65
C CYS A 62 8.06 -1.27 11.07
N PRO A 63 8.19 0.08 11.05
CA PRO A 63 9.44 0.73 11.46
C PRO A 63 9.71 0.63 12.96
N ASN A 64 8.67 0.39 13.77
CA ASN A 64 8.84 0.35 15.23
C ASN A 64 9.20 -1.05 15.74
N CYS A 65 8.50 -2.07 15.28
CA CYS A 65 8.71 -3.44 15.78
C CYS A 65 9.41 -4.35 14.77
N SER A 66 9.70 -3.86 13.58
CA SER A 66 10.36 -4.62 12.49
C SER A 66 9.56 -5.84 12.04
N ASN A 67 8.28 -5.91 12.39
CA ASN A 67 7.43 -7.02 12.02
C ASN A 67 7.06 -6.95 10.54
N LEU A 68 7.14 -8.07 9.85
CA LEU A 68 6.67 -8.18 8.48
C LEU A 68 5.24 -8.70 8.49
N PHE A 69 4.36 -8.08 7.73
CA PHE A 69 2.97 -8.50 7.67
C PHE A 69 2.40 -8.26 6.28
N GLU A 70 1.47 -9.12 5.91
CA GLU A 70 0.73 -8.98 4.66
C GLU A 70 -0.51 -8.12 4.91
N ALA A 71 -0.77 -7.16 4.04
CA ALA A 71 -1.99 -6.36 4.11
C ALA A 71 -2.89 -6.68 2.92
N LYS A 72 -4.19 -6.74 3.19
CA LYS A 72 -5.19 -6.96 2.15
C LYS A 72 -5.55 -5.64 1.50
N GLN A 73 -6.13 -5.72 0.29
CA GLN A 73 -6.54 -4.53 -0.46
C GLN A 73 -7.44 -3.62 0.37
N GLU A 74 -8.35 -4.20 1.13
CA GLU A 74 -9.31 -3.45 1.96
C GLU A 74 -8.66 -2.74 3.14
N ASP A 75 -7.44 -3.13 3.52
CA ASP A 75 -6.70 -2.56 4.64
C ASP A 75 -5.62 -1.58 4.19
N MET A 76 -5.54 -1.30 2.92
CA MET A 76 -4.51 -0.42 2.37
C MET A 76 -4.85 1.05 2.55
N TYR A 77 -3.81 1.84 2.75
CA TYR A 77 -3.85 3.30 2.73
C TYR A 77 -2.89 3.80 1.67
N ILE A 78 -3.04 5.05 1.29
CA ILE A 78 -2.11 5.73 0.39
C ILE A 78 -1.71 7.07 0.99
N ARG A 79 -0.50 7.52 0.67
CA ARG A 79 -0.02 8.82 1.12
C ARG A 79 1.04 9.39 0.19
#